data_1b32ccb1b2b6e62ca8f2a1af35c08fdb
#
_entry.id   1b32ccb1b2b6e62ca8f2a1af35c08fdb
#
_cell.length_a   1.000
_cell.length_b   1.000
_cell.length_c   1.000
_cell.angle_alpha   90.00
_cell.angle_beta   90.00
_cell.angle_gamma   90.00
#
_symmetry.space_group_name_H-M   'P 1'
#
loop_
_entity.id
_entity.type
_entity.pdbx_description
1 polymer ?
#
loop_
_entity_poly.entity_id
_entity_poly.type
_entity_poly.pdbx_seq_one_letter_code
_entity_poly.pdbx_strand_id
1 'polypeptide(L)'
;MIKPYFSSSAKVWDDISWVYGIEEAGYSGWEIVGDGNYQLSNPSCFSKIQEVVASTRLGVTVHAPYGDLNLATLNDPIWRESVRQICTCIEHASALTDRVTIHPGYISPVGKLMPQKVWDLQKEALRQIGKCAQEHSVLACLENMIGVKEFLCRLPEELIGMTEGIEGIGMTFDFGHANTMGKVDDFLRYVSKAHHIHIHDNNGLSDEHRALGEVTISWPSVGRVIAARYHGIIVIEGRSIEEAEKSLAVFRKCFV
;
A
#
# COMPACT_ATOMS: atom_id res chain seq x y z
N MET A 1 -1.97 19.40 -5.73
CA MET A 1 -1.31 18.79 -6.91
C MET A 1 -0.99 17.34 -6.55
N ILE A 2 -1.31 16.40 -7.42
CA ILE A 2 -1.02 14.97 -7.23
C ILE A 2 0.47 14.72 -7.52
N LYS A 3 1.11 13.89 -6.69
CA LYS A 3 2.53 13.53 -6.84
C LYS A 3 2.64 12.04 -7.17
N PRO A 4 3.26 11.65 -8.30
CA PRO A 4 3.51 10.25 -8.61
C PRO A 4 4.72 9.73 -7.85
N TYR A 5 4.52 8.65 -7.10
CA TYR A 5 5.55 7.84 -6.49
C TYR A 5 5.60 6.47 -7.19
N PHE A 6 6.69 5.75 -7.03
CA PHE A 6 6.83 4.40 -7.60
C PHE A 6 7.16 3.38 -6.52
N SER A 7 6.58 2.20 -6.63
CA SER A 7 6.84 1.05 -5.75
C SER A 7 7.06 -0.23 -6.56
N SER A 8 7.81 -1.19 -6.02
CA SER A 8 8.02 -2.48 -6.66
C SER A 8 8.28 -3.59 -5.66
N SER A 9 7.27 -4.43 -5.43
CA SER A 9 7.43 -5.68 -4.67
C SER A 9 8.31 -6.70 -5.38
N ALA A 10 8.39 -6.65 -6.72
CA ALA A 10 9.26 -7.52 -7.52
C ALA A 10 10.76 -7.27 -7.26
N LYS A 11 11.11 -6.12 -6.68
CA LYS A 11 12.50 -5.69 -6.44
C LYS A 11 12.98 -5.81 -5.00
N VAL A 12 12.17 -6.42 -4.11
CA VAL A 12 12.50 -6.51 -2.68
C VAL A 12 13.79 -7.30 -2.38
N TRP A 13 14.27 -8.10 -3.32
CA TRP A 13 15.53 -8.86 -3.21
C TRP A 13 16.67 -8.27 -4.04
N ASP A 14 16.40 -7.22 -4.84
CA ASP A 14 17.41 -6.57 -5.68
C ASP A 14 18.32 -5.63 -4.84
N ASP A 15 19.45 -5.26 -5.42
CA ASP A 15 20.28 -4.19 -4.87
C ASP A 15 19.55 -2.84 -4.98
N ILE A 16 19.71 -1.97 -3.97
CA ILE A 16 18.97 -0.72 -3.85
C ILE A 16 19.25 0.30 -4.97
N SER A 17 20.31 0.11 -5.75
CA SER A 17 20.72 1.07 -6.80
C SER A 17 19.63 1.31 -7.88
N TRP A 18 18.69 0.39 -8.06
CA TRP A 18 17.58 0.59 -8.99
C TRP A 18 16.71 1.81 -8.65
N VAL A 19 16.72 2.26 -7.39
CA VAL A 19 15.92 3.41 -6.92
C VAL A 19 16.35 4.71 -7.62
N TYR A 20 17.63 4.85 -7.97
CA TYR A 20 18.09 6.01 -8.76
C TYR A 20 17.38 6.12 -10.11
N GLY A 21 17.01 5.00 -10.72
CA GLY A 21 16.21 4.96 -11.95
C GLY A 21 14.81 5.55 -11.77
N ILE A 22 14.24 5.54 -10.55
CA ILE A 22 12.94 6.20 -10.25
C ILE A 22 13.09 7.72 -10.40
N GLU A 23 14.15 8.31 -9.85
CA GLU A 23 14.42 9.75 -9.97
C GLU A 23 14.73 10.13 -11.42
N GLU A 24 15.53 9.34 -12.14
CA GLU A 24 15.86 9.56 -13.56
C GLU A 24 14.63 9.48 -14.45
N ALA A 25 13.68 8.59 -14.18
CA ALA A 25 12.40 8.50 -14.86
C ALA A 25 11.50 9.72 -14.61
N GLY A 26 11.76 10.50 -13.53
CA GLY A 26 11.06 11.74 -13.21
C GLY A 26 9.88 11.57 -12.27
N TYR A 27 9.89 10.56 -11.40
CA TYR A 27 8.97 10.42 -10.28
C TYR A 27 9.27 11.43 -9.17
N SER A 28 8.25 11.72 -8.35
CA SER A 28 8.38 12.61 -7.20
C SER A 28 8.78 11.89 -5.92
N GLY A 29 8.73 10.56 -5.91
CA GLY A 29 9.06 9.77 -4.73
C GLY A 29 9.10 8.28 -4.96
N TRP A 30 9.51 7.59 -3.92
CA TRP A 30 9.63 6.15 -3.82
C TRP A 30 8.80 5.63 -2.66
N GLU A 31 8.01 4.58 -2.88
CA GLU A 31 7.44 3.82 -1.79
C GLU A 31 8.28 2.57 -1.54
N ILE A 32 8.79 2.47 -0.31
CA ILE A 32 9.64 1.38 0.13
C ILE A 32 8.74 0.20 0.51
N VAL A 33 8.91 -0.95 -0.11
CA VAL A 33 8.30 -2.20 0.34
C VAL A 33 9.17 -2.81 1.43
N GLY A 34 8.71 -2.82 2.66
CA GLY A 34 9.47 -3.18 3.87
C GLY A 34 9.77 -4.68 4.05
N ASP A 35 9.81 -5.43 2.96
CA ASP A 35 10.17 -6.85 2.91
C ASP A 35 11.56 -7.07 2.31
N GLY A 36 12.10 -8.28 2.40
CA GLY A 36 13.36 -8.70 1.80
C GLY A 36 14.54 -7.83 2.25
N ASN A 37 15.26 -7.24 1.28
CA ASN A 37 16.43 -6.39 1.52
C ASN A 37 16.06 -4.98 2.03
N TYR A 38 14.79 -4.64 2.16
CA TYR A 38 14.30 -3.31 2.57
C TYR A 38 13.61 -3.29 3.92
N GLN A 39 13.81 -4.32 4.75
CA GLN A 39 13.29 -4.37 6.12
C GLN A 39 13.88 -3.22 6.96
N LEU A 40 13.04 -2.26 7.34
CA LEU A 40 13.46 -1.08 8.11
C LEU A 40 14.00 -1.42 9.49
N SER A 41 13.59 -2.52 10.08
CA SER A 41 14.09 -3.03 11.37
C SER A 41 15.49 -3.63 11.31
N ASN A 42 16.01 -3.88 10.09
CA ASN A 42 17.39 -4.34 9.91
C ASN A 42 18.32 -3.12 9.78
N PRO A 43 19.25 -2.88 10.72
CA PRO A 43 20.10 -1.68 10.72
C PRO A 43 20.92 -1.51 9.44
N SER A 44 21.41 -2.62 8.85
CA SER A 44 22.18 -2.57 7.60
C SER A 44 21.32 -2.17 6.39
N CYS A 45 20.07 -2.67 6.32
CA CYS A 45 19.12 -2.27 5.28
C CYS A 45 18.70 -0.81 5.48
N PHE A 46 18.39 -0.41 6.71
CA PHE A 46 17.94 0.94 7.02
C PHE A 46 19.02 1.99 6.71
N SER A 47 20.29 1.73 7.03
CA SER A 47 21.40 2.63 6.67
C SER A 47 21.49 2.86 5.17
N LYS A 48 21.40 1.80 4.36
CA LYS A 48 21.40 1.93 2.89
C LYS A 48 20.21 2.73 2.36
N ILE A 49 19.03 2.52 2.93
CA ILE A 49 17.82 3.28 2.59
C ILE A 49 18.05 4.77 2.89
N GLN A 50 18.57 5.10 4.08
CA GLN A 50 18.88 6.49 4.45
C GLN A 50 19.90 7.14 3.51
N GLU A 51 20.92 6.39 3.07
CA GLU A 51 21.93 6.88 2.10
C GLU A 51 21.28 7.24 0.76
N VAL A 52 20.40 6.37 0.23
CA VAL A 52 19.67 6.63 -1.02
C VAL A 52 18.72 7.81 -0.88
N VAL A 53 17.95 7.86 0.22
CA VAL A 53 17.04 8.98 0.48
C VAL A 53 17.79 10.30 0.59
N ALA A 54 18.95 10.32 1.25
CA ALA A 54 19.78 11.52 1.38
C ALA A 54 20.46 11.94 0.06
N SER A 55 20.68 11.00 -0.87
CA SER A 55 21.36 11.25 -2.15
C SER A 55 20.42 11.56 -3.31
N THR A 56 19.10 11.44 -3.10
CA THR A 56 18.04 11.71 -4.09
C THR A 56 17.15 12.87 -3.63
N ARG A 57 16.31 13.37 -4.54
CA ARG A 57 15.21 14.34 -4.22
C ARG A 57 13.87 13.65 -4.05
N LEU A 58 13.86 12.34 -4.01
CA LEU A 58 12.63 11.56 -3.88
C LEU A 58 12.01 11.75 -2.50
N GLY A 59 10.72 12.07 -2.47
CA GLY A 59 9.93 11.88 -1.26
C GLY A 59 9.77 10.39 -0.96
N VAL A 60 9.39 10.06 0.27
CA VAL A 60 9.27 8.65 0.71
C VAL A 60 7.90 8.38 1.30
N THR A 61 7.33 7.24 0.96
CA THR A 61 6.30 6.52 1.72
C THR A 61 6.78 5.09 1.98
N VAL A 62 6.13 4.38 2.87
CA VAL A 62 6.52 3.01 3.22
C VAL A 62 5.30 2.10 3.11
N HIS A 63 5.47 0.98 2.44
CA HIS A 63 4.59 -0.17 2.55
C HIS A 63 5.16 -1.10 3.63
N ALA A 64 4.41 -1.32 4.70
CA ALA A 64 4.85 -2.21 5.78
C ALA A 64 5.04 -3.65 5.27
N PRO A 65 5.86 -4.47 5.94
CA PRO A 65 6.00 -5.87 5.59
C PRO A 65 4.65 -6.58 5.65
N TYR A 66 4.39 -7.44 4.70
CA TYR A 66 3.15 -8.22 4.60
C TYR A 66 3.39 -9.71 4.37
N GLY A 67 4.61 -10.10 3.98
CA GLY A 67 4.98 -11.49 3.75
C GLY A 67 4.73 -12.33 5.00
N ASP A 68 3.87 -13.36 4.89
CA ASP A 68 3.50 -14.31 5.95
C ASP A 68 2.86 -13.70 7.22
N LEU A 69 2.53 -12.39 7.22
CA LEU A 69 1.83 -11.75 8.34
C LEU A 69 0.32 -11.88 8.19
N ASN A 70 -0.38 -11.96 9.33
CA ASN A 70 -1.83 -12.04 9.33
C ASN A 70 -2.44 -11.36 10.58
N LEU A 71 -2.97 -10.17 10.41
CA LEU A 71 -3.61 -9.37 11.47
C LEU A 71 -4.97 -9.92 11.93
N ALA A 72 -5.46 -10.99 11.28
CA ALA A 72 -6.77 -11.57 11.56
C ALA A 72 -6.69 -13.06 11.97
N THR A 73 -5.48 -13.58 12.21
CA THR A 73 -5.30 -14.99 12.56
C THR A 73 -5.79 -15.31 13.97
N LEU A 74 -6.40 -16.52 14.12
CA LEU A 74 -6.76 -17.09 15.43
C LEU A 74 -5.57 -17.63 16.22
N ASN A 75 -4.38 -17.68 15.61
CA ASN A 75 -3.14 -18.09 16.27
C ASN A 75 -2.54 -16.87 17.00
N ASP A 76 -2.78 -16.79 18.32
CA ASP A 76 -2.37 -15.61 19.12
C ASP A 76 -0.87 -15.26 19.00
N PRO A 77 0.12 -16.19 19.04
CA PRO A 77 1.52 -15.84 18.81
C PRO A 77 1.79 -15.21 17.44
N ILE A 78 1.19 -15.73 16.37
CA ILE A 78 1.34 -15.17 15.02
C ILE A 78 0.66 -13.81 14.92
N TRP A 79 -0.52 -13.66 15.50
CA TRP A 79 -1.24 -12.38 15.54
C TRP A 79 -0.40 -11.29 16.23
N ARG A 80 0.14 -11.58 17.41
CA ARG A 80 1.01 -10.65 18.17
C ARG A 80 2.27 -10.29 17.38
N GLU A 81 2.87 -11.26 16.76
CA GLU A 81 4.09 -11.05 15.96
C GLU A 81 3.78 -10.20 14.72
N SER A 82 2.65 -10.43 14.05
CA SER A 82 2.22 -9.61 12.91
C SER A 82 2.03 -8.13 13.32
N VAL A 83 1.33 -7.87 14.44
CA VAL A 83 1.16 -6.52 14.98
C VAL A 83 2.51 -5.90 15.35
N ARG A 84 3.38 -6.65 16.04
CA ARG A 84 4.71 -6.19 16.46
C ARG A 84 5.57 -5.78 15.26
N GLN A 85 5.61 -6.58 14.19
CA GLN A 85 6.41 -6.27 13.01
C GLN A 85 5.93 -5.00 12.30
N ILE A 86 4.62 -4.82 12.17
CA ILE A 86 4.06 -3.59 11.59
C ILE A 86 4.37 -2.38 12.47
N CYS A 87 4.20 -2.46 13.80
CA CYS A 87 4.56 -1.36 14.70
C CYS A 87 6.05 -1.04 14.64
N THR A 88 6.93 -2.05 14.60
CA THR A 88 8.37 -1.83 14.44
C THR A 88 8.69 -1.15 13.09
N CYS A 89 7.99 -1.52 12.01
CA CYS A 89 8.13 -0.82 10.73
C CYS A 89 7.71 0.64 10.84
N ILE A 90 6.58 0.95 11.48
CA ILE A 90 6.08 2.31 11.70
C ILE A 90 7.09 3.14 12.51
N GLU A 91 7.63 2.59 13.60
CA GLU A 91 8.66 3.23 14.41
C GLU A 91 9.85 3.67 13.56
N HIS A 92 10.43 2.77 12.77
CA HIS A 92 11.56 3.11 11.90
C HIS A 92 11.16 4.04 10.74
N ALA A 93 9.98 3.83 10.14
CA ALA A 93 9.47 4.64 9.04
C ALA A 93 9.25 6.10 9.45
N SER A 94 8.97 6.39 10.72
CA SER A 94 8.74 7.75 11.22
C SER A 94 9.94 8.69 11.03
N ALA A 95 11.16 8.15 10.88
CA ALA A 95 12.34 8.93 10.52
C ALA A 95 12.40 9.33 9.03
N LEU A 96 11.54 8.77 8.18
CA LEU A 96 11.56 8.94 6.73
C LEU A 96 10.27 9.56 6.19
N THR A 97 9.12 9.26 6.82
CA THR A 97 7.80 9.61 6.30
C THR A 97 6.75 9.67 7.41
N ASP A 98 5.64 10.36 7.13
CA ASP A 98 4.44 10.39 7.96
C ASP A 98 3.37 9.38 7.50
N ARG A 99 3.68 8.49 6.52
CA ARG A 99 2.70 7.61 5.89
C ARG A 99 3.22 6.20 5.65
N VAL A 100 2.44 5.22 6.13
CA VAL A 100 2.74 3.79 5.99
C VAL A 100 1.49 3.05 5.51
N THR A 101 1.57 2.34 4.38
CA THR A 101 0.52 1.41 3.93
C THR A 101 0.66 0.08 4.67
N ILE A 102 -0.46 -0.51 5.08
CA ILE A 102 -0.53 -1.81 5.74
C ILE A 102 -1.59 -2.69 5.10
N HIS A 103 -1.31 -3.98 4.96
CA HIS A 103 -2.31 -4.96 4.51
C HIS A 103 -3.24 -5.40 5.66
N PRO A 104 -4.51 -5.71 5.39
CA PRO A 104 -5.35 -6.45 6.32
C PRO A 104 -4.89 -7.92 6.40
N GLY A 105 -5.46 -8.64 7.36
CA GLY A 105 -5.30 -10.07 7.45
C GLY A 105 -6.19 -10.85 6.48
N TYR A 106 -6.10 -12.16 6.58
CA TYR A 106 -6.91 -13.09 5.80
C TYR A 106 -7.53 -14.18 6.67
N ILE A 107 -8.65 -14.75 6.19
CA ILE A 107 -9.40 -15.80 6.88
C ILE A 107 -8.75 -17.16 6.59
N SER A 108 -8.11 -17.75 7.60
CA SER A 108 -7.56 -19.10 7.50
C SER A 108 -8.68 -20.16 7.41
N PRO A 109 -8.36 -21.42 7.03
CA PRO A 109 -9.37 -22.50 7.04
C PRO A 109 -10.07 -22.66 8.39
N VAL A 110 -9.36 -22.50 9.51
CA VAL A 110 -9.96 -22.51 10.86
C VAL A 110 -10.78 -21.24 11.11
N GLY A 111 -10.30 -20.09 10.63
CA GLY A 111 -11.01 -18.82 10.73
C GLY A 111 -12.37 -18.83 10.07
N LYS A 112 -12.58 -19.63 9.01
CA LYS A 112 -13.90 -19.80 8.36
C LYS A 112 -14.98 -20.34 9.30
N LEU A 113 -14.59 -21.01 10.39
CA LEU A 113 -15.50 -21.50 11.41
C LEU A 113 -15.92 -20.40 12.41
N MET A 114 -15.17 -19.31 12.47
CA MET A 114 -15.38 -18.20 13.40
C MET A 114 -15.17 -16.83 12.71
N PRO A 115 -15.90 -16.51 11.62
CA PRO A 115 -15.63 -15.33 10.80
C PRO A 115 -15.73 -14.03 11.61
N GLN A 116 -16.70 -13.90 12.50
CA GLN A 116 -16.83 -12.70 13.34
C GLN A 116 -15.57 -12.47 14.20
N LYS A 117 -15.04 -13.55 14.80
CA LYS A 117 -13.81 -13.46 15.60
C LYS A 117 -12.60 -13.00 14.79
N VAL A 118 -12.52 -13.40 13.52
CA VAL A 118 -11.46 -12.96 12.59
C VAL A 118 -11.54 -11.45 12.34
N TRP A 119 -12.76 -10.93 12.07
CA TRP A 119 -13.00 -9.49 11.91
C TRP A 119 -12.70 -8.69 13.20
N ASP A 120 -13.07 -9.23 14.36
CA ASP A 120 -12.79 -8.61 15.66
C ASP A 120 -11.28 -8.53 15.94
N LEU A 121 -10.52 -9.60 15.62
CA LEU A 121 -9.06 -9.62 15.75
C LEU A 121 -8.38 -8.61 14.81
N GLN A 122 -8.85 -8.51 13.57
CA GLN A 122 -8.39 -7.49 12.65
C GLN A 122 -8.61 -6.08 13.22
N LYS A 123 -9.80 -5.81 13.73
CA LYS A 123 -10.13 -4.49 14.30
C LYS A 123 -9.31 -4.18 15.55
N GLU A 124 -9.03 -5.19 16.39
CA GLU A 124 -8.16 -5.04 17.55
C GLU A 124 -6.69 -4.80 17.15
N ALA A 125 -6.19 -5.50 16.13
CA ALA A 125 -4.86 -5.25 15.58
C ALA A 125 -4.73 -3.78 15.11
N LEU A 126 -5.73 -3.26 14.39
CA LEU A 126 -5.73 -1.87 13.94
C LEU A 126 -5.76 -0.86 15.09
N ARG A 127 -6.44 -1.14 16.20
CA ARG A 127 -6.38 -0.25 17.37
C ARG A 127 -4.98 -0.16 17.96
N GLN A 128 -4.26 -1.29 18.04
CA GLN A 128 -2.88 -1.31 18.54
C GLN A 128 -1.93 -0.62 17.56
N ILE A 129 -2.07 -0.89 16.26
CA ILE A 129 -1.28 -0.25 15.21
C ILE A 129 -1.57 1.26 15.15
N GLY A 130 -2.83 1.67 15.26
CA GLY A 130 -3.22 3.08 15.27
C GLY A 130 -2.62 3.86 16.46
N LYS A 131 -2.62 3.24 17.65
CA LYS A 131 -1.93 3.82 18.80
C LYS A 131 -0.43 3.98 18.56
N CYS A 132 0.23 2.94 18.05
CA CYS A 132 1.64 3.00 17.69
C CYS A 132 1.90 4.09 16.64
N ALA A 133 1.06 4.20 15.61
CA ALA A 133 1.17 5.21 14.56
C ALA A 133 1.06 6.64 15.13
N GLN A 134 0.13 6.89 16.05
CA GLN A 134 0.00 8.18 16.74
C GLN A 134 1.25 8.52 17.56
N GLU A 135 1.78 7.56 18.33
CA GLU A 135 2.99 7.75 19.15
C GLU A 135 4.20 8.17 18.30
N HIS A 136 4.23 7.77 17.02
CA HIS A 136 5.30 8.09 16.07
C HIS A 136 4.92 9.20 15.06
N SER A 137 3.76 9.83 15.17
CA SER A 137 3.27 10.85 14.22
C SER A 137 3.16 10.35 12.79
N VAL A 138 2.79 9.10 12.60
CA VAL A 138 2.57 8.43 11.32
C VAL A 138 1.08 8.13 11.13
N LEU A 139 0.59 8.18 9.90
CA LEU A 139 -0.72 7.65 9.53
C LEU A 139 -0.53 6.27 8.90
N ALA A 140 -1.03 5.22 9.55
CA ALA A 140 -1.03 3.87 8.99
C ALA A 140 -2.29 3.66 8.13
N CYS A 141 -2.12 3.51 6.81
CA CYS A 141 -3.22 3.43 5.86
C CYS A 141 -3.52 1.97 5.52
N LEU A 142 -4.68 1.47 5.95
CA LEU A 142 -5.14 0.12 5.60
C LEU A 142 -5.54 0.07 4.14
N GLU A 143 -5.06 -0.95 3.44
CA GLU A 143 -5.28 -1.12 2.01
C GLU A 143 -6.45 -2.07 1.70
N ASN A 144 -7.18 -1.83 0.61
CA ASN A 144 -8.13 -2.82 0.10
C ASN A 144 -7.41 -3.93 -0.66
N MET A 145 -7.86 -5.16 -0.47
CA MET A 145 -7.23 -6.34 -1.04
C MET A 145 -7.86 -6.82 -2.34
N ILE A 146 -7.12 -7.69 -3.02
CA ILE A 146 -7.52 -8.36 -4.26
C ILE A 146 -8.75 -9.25 -4.11
N GLY A 147 -9.33 -9.72 -5.23
CA GLY A 147 -10.54 -10.53 -5.31
C GLY A 147 -10.48 -11.95 -4.75
N VAL A 148 -9.51 -12.26 -3.90
CA VAL A 148 -9.38 -13.56 -3.21
C VAL A 148 -10.27 -13.56 -1.97
N LYS A 149 -11.20 -14.52 -1.88
CA LYS A 149 -12.28 -14.56 -0.87
C LYS A 149 -11.79 -14.60 0.58
N GLU A 150 -10.60 -15.08 0.78
CA GLU A 150 -9.99 -15.19 2.10
C GLU A 150 -9.48 -13.86 2.64
N PHE A 151 -9.15 -12.86 1.81
CA PHE A 151 -8.74 -11.55 2.29
C PHE A 151 -9.90 -10.75 2.90
N LEU A 152 -9.60 -9.96 3.91
CA LEU A 152 -10.51 -8.95 4.47
C LEU A 152 -10.40 -7.64 3.70
N CYS A 153 -11.34 -6.73 3.92
CA CYS A 153 -11.31 -5.36 3.39
C CYS A 153 -11.20 -5.28 1.86
N ARG A 154 -11.90 -6.15 1.14
CA ARG A 154 -11.92 -6.17 -0.32
C ARG A 154 -12.89 -5.15 -0.94
N LEU A 155 -13.93 -4.77 -0.22
CA LEU A 155 -14.94 -3.83 -0.67
C LEU A 155 -14.77 -2.47 0.02
N PRO A 156 -15.14 -1.35 -0.60
CA PRO A 156 -14.98 -0.04 0.02
C PRO A 156 -15.73 0.09 1.35
N GLU A 157 -16.91 -0.50 1.48
CA GLU A 157 -17.69 -0.48 2.72
C GLU A 157 -17.01 -1.29 3.84
N GLU A 158 -16.36 -2.42 3.50
CA GLU A 158 -15.60 -3.24 4.44
C GLU A 158 -14.39 -2.43 4.96
N LEU A 159 -13.64 -1.79 4.06
CA LEU A 159 -12.47 -0.99 4.42
C LEU A 159 -12.85 0.22 5.28
N ILE A 160 -13.89 0.97 4.89
CA ILE A 160 -14.40 2.12 5.64
C ILE A 160 -14.86 1.68 7.04
N GLY A 161 -15.71 0.64 7.13
CA GLY A 161 -16.21 0.16 8.42
C GLY A 161 -15.12 -0.42 9.33
N MET A 162 -14.05 -0.97 8.74
CA MET A 162 -12.91 -1.48 9.49
C MET A 162 -12.08 -0.36 10.11
N THR A 163 -11.86 0.74 9.40
CA THR A 163 -11.03 1.87 9.84
C THR A 163 -11.79 2.91 10.65
N GLU A 164 -13.11 2.93 10.55
CA GLU A 164 -13.96 3.95 11.20
C GLU A 164 -13.76 4.00 12.72
N GLY A 165 -13.49 5.21 13.22
CA GLY A 165 -13.32 5.49 14.65
C GLY A 165 -12.01 5.00 15.25
N ILE A 166 -11.01 4.63 14.43
CA ILE A 166 -9.68 4.27 14.91
C ILE A 166 -8.70 5.39 14.56
N GLU A 167 -8.26 6.12 15.57
CA GLU A 167 -7.25 7.18 15.40
C GLU A 167 -5.91 6.57 14.97
N GLY A 168 -5.14 7.31 14.16
CA GLY A 168 -3.87 6.86 13.61
C GLY A 168 -4.00 5.90 12.41
N ILE A 169 -5.24 5.49 12.05
CA ILE A 169 -5.51 4.65 10.89
C ILE A 169 -6.20 5.44 9.78
N GLY A 170 -5.63 5.38 8.59
CA GLY A 170 -6.20 5.88 7.33
C GLY A 170 -6.56 4.75 6.36
N MET A 171 -6.77 5.10 5.10
CA MET A 171 -7.09 4.14 4.04
C MET A 171 -6.21 4.37 2.82
N THR A 172 -5.62 3.29 2.31
CA THR A 172 -5.05 3.20 0.96
C THR A 172 -6.09 2.59 0.03
N PHE A 173 -6.42 3.30 -1.07
CA PHE A 173 -7.25 2.74 -2.12
C PHE A 173 -6.37 2.24 -3.25
N ASP A 174 -6.31 0.92 -3.42
CA ASP A 174 -5.67 0.30 -4.57
C ASP A 174 -6.70 -0.02 -5.66
N PHE A 175 -6.54 0.64 -6.82
CA PHE A 175 -7.43 0.51 -7.96
C PHE A 175 -7.12 -0.72 -8.83
N GLY A 176 -5.89 -1.23 -8.80
CA GLY A 176 -5.55 -2.51 -9.40
C GLY A 176 -6.19 -3.67 -8.66
N HIS A 177 -6.10 -3.68 -7.33
CA HIS A 177 -6.82 -4.65 -6.48
C HIS A 177 -8.33 -4.59 -6.73
N ALA A 178 -8.91 -3.39 -6.76
CA ALA A 178 -10.34 -3.21 -7.04
C ALA A 178 -10.73 -3.77 -8.43
N ASN A 179 -9.84 -3.67 -9.43
CA ASN A 179 -10.08 -4.20 -10.77
C ASN A 179 -10.20 -5.74 -10.78
N THR A 180 -9.47 -6.44 -9.92
CA THR A 180 -9.57 -7.92 -9.81
C THR A 180 -10.97 -8.42 -9.43
N MET A 181 -11.85 -7.51 -9.03
CA MET A 181 -13.24 -7.78 -8.67
C MET A 181 -14.25 -7.01 -9.54
N GLY A 182 -13.79 -6.21 -10.51
CA GLY A 182 -14.64 -5.28 -11.26
C GLY A 182 -15.26 -4.17 -10.38
N LYS A 183 -14.54 -3.72 -9.34
CA LYS A 183 -15.02 -2.77 -8.31
C LYS A 183 -14.39 -1.38 -8.40
N VAL A 184 -13.69 -1.06 -9.47
CA VAL A 184 -13.06 0.26 -9.68
C VAL A 184 -14.06 1.40 -9.47
N ASP A 185 -15.25 1.33 -10.08
CA ASP A 185 -16.28 2.37 -9.97
C ASP A 185 -16.83 2.49 -8.53
N ASP A 186 -16.91 1.38 -7.78
CA ASP A 186 -17.35 1.41 -6.40
C ASP A 186 -16.34 2.19 -5.53
N PHE A 187 -15.04 1.96 -5.68
CA PHE A 187 -13.98 2.72 -5.00
C PHE A 187 -13.95 4.19 -5.44
N LEU A 188 -14.16 4.50 -6.73
CA LEU A 188 -14.23 5.88 -7.22
C LEU A 188 -15.32 6.72 -6.54
N ARG A 189 -16.43 6.12 -6.11
CA ARG A 189 -17.48 6.82 -5.36
C ARG A 189 -16.97 7.39 -4.03
N TYR A 190 -16.04 6.69 -3.40
CA TYR A 190 -15.48 7.03 -2.09
C TYR A 190 -14.07 7.63 -2.15
N VAL A 191 -13.54 7.95 -3.35
CA VAL A 191 -12.14 8.37 -3.52
C VAL A 191 -11.72 9.57 -2.67
N SER A 192 -12.66 10.46 -2.34
CA SER A 192 -12.38 11.59 -1.43
C SER A 192 -12.10 11.19 0.02
N LYS A 193 -12.35 9.91 0.39
CA LYS A 193 -12.00 9.36 1.70
C LYS A 193 -10.62 8.71 1.73
N ALA A 194 -9.99 8.51 0.57
CA ALA A 194 -8.65 7.92 0.51
C ALA A 194 -7.61 8.87 1.13
N HIS A 195 -6.73 8.32 1.94
CA HIS A 195 -5.57 9.02 2.49
C HIS A 195 -4.32 8.76 1.65
N HIS A 196 -4.30 7.64 0.95
CA HIS A 196 -3.27 7.21 0.04
C HIS A 196 -3.89 6.45 -1.13
N ILE A 197 -3.22 6.41 -2.28
CA ILE A 197 -3.74 5.70 -3.46
C ILE A 197 -2.60 4.90 -4.10
N HIS A 198 -2.90 3.63 -4.40
CA HIS A 198 -2.10 2.76 -5.24
C HIS A 198 -2.80 2.53 -6.59
N ILE A 199 -2.00 2.46 -7.64
CA ILE A 199 -2.48 2.17 -8.99
C ILE A 199 -1.50 1.26 -9.74
N HIS A 200 -2.03 0.26 -10.38
CA HIS A 200 -1.35 -0.57 -11.37
C HIS A 200 -2.39 -1.15 -12.33
N ASP A 201 -1.97 -1.66 -13.48
CA ASP A 201 -2.90 -2.31 -14.41
C ASP A 201 -2.86 -3.84 -14.25
N ASN A 202 -3.95 -4.49 -14.61
CA ASN A 202 -4.08 -5.94 -14.63
C ASN A 202 -5.26 -6.38 -15.51
N ASN A 203 -5.38 -7.69 -15.74
CA ASN A 203 -6.41 -8.27 -16.59
C ASN A 203 -7.79 -8.42 -15.93
N GLY A 204 -7.95 -7.97 -14.69
CA GLY A 204 -9.18 -8.12 -13.90
C GLY A 204 -9.36 -9.50 -13.23
N LEU A 205 -8.36 -10.39 -13.33
CA LEU A 205 -8.40 -11.76 -12.78
C LEU A 205 -7.32 -12.01 -11.73
N SER A 206 -6.18 -11.35 -11.88
CA SER A 206 -5.00 -11.52 -11.02
C SER A 206 -4.29 -10.19 -10.81
N ASP A 207 -3.53 -10.13 -9.74
CA ASP A 207 -2.76 -8.97 -9.34
C ASP A 207 -1.39 -8.97 -10.07
N GLU A 208 -1.37 -8.42 -11.28
CA GLU A 208 -0.22 -8.54 -12.18
C GLU A 208 0.79 -7.39 -12.07
N HIS A 209 0.44 -6.26 -11.47
CA HIS A 209 1.25 -5.04 -11.39
C HIS A 209 1.84 -4.61 -12.74
N ARG A 210 1.01 -4.62 -13.80
CA ARG A 210 1.43 -4.21 -15.14
C ARG A 210 1.47 -2.69 -15.29
N ALA A 211 2.20 -2.23 -16.30
CA ALA A 211 2.25 -0.80 -16.61
C ALA A 211 0.86 -0.24 -16.94
N LEU A 212 0.61 1.00 -16.52
CA LEU A 212 -0.66 1.67 -16.75
C LEU A 212 -1.00 1.74 -18.24
N GLY A 213 -2.22 1.37 -18.59
CA GLY A 213 -2.74 1.39 -19.96
C GLY A 213 -2.38 0.17 -20.80
N GLU A 214 -1.74 -0.84 -20.23
CA GLU A 214 -1.41 -2.07 -20.96
C GLU A 214 -2.58 -3.06 -21.02
N VAL A 215 -3.56 -2.99 -20.10
CA VAL A 215 -4.56 -4.05 -19.98
C VAL A 215 -6.00 -3.49 -19.95
N THR A 216 -6.69 -3.51 -18.82
CA THR A 216 -8.15 -3.35 -18.83
C THR A 216 -8.68 -2.08 -18.17
N ILE A 217 -7.91 -1.41 -17.32
CA ILE A 217 -8.39 -0.23 -16.60
C ILE A 217 -8.40 1.01 -17.53
N SER A 218 -9.54 1.67 -17.61
CA SER A 218 -9.68 2.92 -18.38
C SER A 218 -9.10 4.11 -17.62
N TRP A 219 -7.76 4.25 -17.61
CA TRP A 219 -7.06 5.31 -16.87
C TRP A 219 -7.49 6.72 -17.21
N PRO A 220 -7.85 7.08 -18.48
CA PRO A 220 -8.39 8.42 -18.77
C PRO A 220 -9.69 8.74 -18.02
N SER A 221 -10.53 7.74 -17.77
CA SER A 221 -11.77 7.92 -17.01
C SER A 221 -11.51 7.91 -15.50
N VAL A 222 -10.75 6.93 -15.03
CA VAL A 222 -10.39 6.76 -13.60
C VAL A 222 -9.58 7.97 -13.13
N GLY A 223 -8.53 8.36 -13.86
CA GLY A 223 -7.64 9.46 -13.52
C GLY A 223 -8.37 10.79 -13.40
N ARG A 224 -9.32 11.06 -14.32
CA ARG A 224 -10.13 12.28 -14.25
C ARG A 224 -10.95 12.38 -12.96
N VAL A 225 -11.56 11.28 -12.52
CA VAL A 225 -12.36 11.25 -11.28
C VAL A 225 -11.46 11.41 -10.05
N ILE A 226 -10.32 10.73 -10.04
CA ILE A 226 -9.35 10.83 -8.94
C ILE A 226 -8.81 12.25 -8.86
N ALA A 227 -8.33 12.83 -9.97
CA ALA A 227 -7.75 14.17 -10.01
C ALA A 227 -8.71 15.28 -9.55
N ALA A 228 -10.02 15.07 -9.77
CA ALA A 228 -11.05 16.02 -9.32
C ALA A 228 -11.33 15.97 -7.81
N ARG A 229 -10.99 14.91 -7.10
CA ARG A 229 -11.45 14.64 -5.72
C ARG A 229 -10.34 14.26 -4.74
N TYR A 230 -9.14 13.98 -5.21
CA TYR A 230 -8.00 13.59 -4.41
C TYR A 230 -6.79 14.48 -4.70
N HIS A 231 -6.10 14.88 -3.65
CA HIS A 231 -4.92 15.72 -3.73
C HIS A 231 -3.85 15.18 -2.78
N GLY A 232 -2.96 14.36 -3.29
CA GLY A 232 -1.96 13.70 -2.46
C GLY A 232 -0.96 12.88 -3.28
N ILE A 233 -0.45 11.84 -2.67
CA ILE A 233 0.49 10.92 -3.29
C ILE A 233 -0.32 9.79 -3.95
N ILE A 234 0.03 9.48 -5.20
CA ILE A 234 -0.40 8.26 -5.88
C ILE A 234 0.85 7.42 -6.14
N VAL A 235 0.87 6.22 -5.62
CA VAL A 235 1.92 5.24 -5.89
C VAL A 235 1.54 4.43 -7.12
N ILE A 236 2.43 4.40 -8.08
CA ILE A 236 2.37 3.51 -9.24
C ILE A 236 3.17 2.28 -8.88
N GLU A 237 2.53 1.13 -8.89
CA GLU A 237 3.20 -0.14 -8.64
C GLU A 237 3.57 -0.84 -9.94
N GLY A 238 4.80 -1.34 -10.02
CA GLY A 238 5.30 -1.99 -11.23
C GLY A 238 6.47 -2.93 -10.93
N ARG A 239 6.98 -3.59 -11.97
CA ARG A 239 7.98 -4.65 -11.84
C ARG A 239 9.38 -4.22 -12.26
N SER A 240 9.49 -3.12 -13.03
CA SER A 240 10.77 -2.64 -13.57
C SER A 240 10.74 -1.13 -13.81
N ILE A 241 11.92 -0.53 -13.99
CA ILE A 241 12.05 0.90 -14.36
C ILE A 241 11.45 1.18 -15.74
N GLU A 242 11.57 0.26 -16.68
CA GLU A 242 10.93 0.41 -18.01
C GLU A 242 9.40 0.51 -17.90
N GLU A 243 8.78 -0.30 -17.05
CA GLU A 243 7.34 -0.21 -16.75
C GLU A 243 6.99 1.08 -16.00
N ALA A 244 7.87 1.53 -15.10
CA ALA A 244 7.73 2.80 -14.41
C ALA A 244 7.67 3.98 -15.40
N GLU A 245 8.58 4.05 -16.37
CA GLU A 245 8.60 5.10 -17.39
C GLU A 245 7.32 5.11 -18.24
N LYS A 246 6.86 3.93 -18.69
CA LYS A 246 5.60 3.77 -19.44
C LYS A 246 4.42 4.26 -18.61
N SER A 247 4.34 3.83 -17.37
CA SER A 247 3.26 4.19 -16.45
C SER A 247 3.23 5.69 -16.15
N LEU A 248 4.39 6.31 -15.95
CA LEU A 248 4.48 7.75 -15.71
C LEU A 248 4.01 8.56 -16.91
N ALA A 249 4.27 8.10 -18.12
CA ALA A 249 3.78 8.74 -19.35
C ALA A 249 2.23 8.71 -19.43
N VAL A 250 1.61 7.61 -19.03
CA VAL A 250 0.14 7.50 -18.95
C VAL A 250 -0.39 8.35 -17.80
N PHE A 251 0.24 8.28 -16.63
CA PHE A 251 -0.13 9.09 -15.47
C PHE A 251 -0.20 10.60 -15.79
N ARG A 252 0.84 11.13 -16.41
CA ARG A 252 0.89 12.56 -16.82
C ARG A 252 -0.24 12.98 -17.75
N LYS A 253 -0.77 12.06 -18.56
CA LYS A 253 -1.91 12.33 -19.46
C LYS A 253 -3.27 12.26 -18.77
N CYS A 254 -3.39 11.46 -17.70
CA CYS A 254 -4.67 11.11 -17.11
C CYS A 254 -4.94 11.81 -15.77
N PHE A 255 -3.91 12.23 -15.04
CA PHE A 255 -4.03 12.76 -13.66
C PHE A 255 -3.55 14.21 -13.50
N VAL A 256 -3.03 14.80 -14.55
CA VAL A 256 -2.51 16.19 -14.55
C VAL A 256 -3.36 17.14 -15.41
#